data_4b2611555aaa642789a31acdebff2139
#
_entry.id   4b2611555aaa642789a31acdebff2139
#
_cell.length_a   1.000
_cell.length_b   1.000
_cell.length_c   1.000
_cell.angle_alpha   90.00
_cell.angle_beta   90.00
_cell.angle_gamma   90.00
#
_symmetry.space_group_name_H-M   'P 1'
#
loop_
_entity.id
_entity.type
_entity.pdbx_description
1 polymer ?
#
loop_
_entity_poly.entity_id
_entity_poly.type
_entity_poly.pdbx_seq_one_letter_code
_entity_poly.pdbx_strand_id
1 'polypeptide(L)'
;ENLQIWINDRIKENYGRDTSLIYYDVTNYYFETEEQNDFLRKGVSKEHRPNPIIQMGLFMDQNAIPITYELFPGNTNDCLTYRPNFGRIKKQFDLGRVISVADKGMTTGDNIWYTVNTPDKDGYVFSMSVRGADKATKDYILNETGYEWLGTEYKRKSRKCPRTIWVTTASGKKMRKQVDEKQVIFWSEKYARRAKAEREATLAKARDLTAHPGSYTRATSYGAAKYVKKIDYDKQTGEILTASSVLD
;
A
#
# COMPACT_ATOMS: atom_id res chain seq x y z
N GLU A 1 25.26 -11.71 -1.14
CA GLU A 1 25.09 -11.21 -2.52
C GLU A 1 25.44 -12.30 -3.54
N ASN A 2 26.64 -12.86 -3.54
CA ASN A 2 27.06 -13.91 -4.48
C ASN A 2 26.17 -15.15 -4.45
N LEU A 3 25.65 -15.55 -3.27
CA LEU A 3 24.75 -16.69 -3.15
C LEU A 3 23.40 -16.43 -3.86
N GLN A 4 22.86 -15.21 -3.76
CA GLN A 4 21.60 -14.88 -4.43
C GLN A 4 21.76 -14.90 -5.97
N ILE A 5 22.87 -14.42 -6.48
CA ILE A 5 23.21 -14.48 -7.91
C ILE A 5 23.35 -15.94 -8.35
N TRP A 6 24.11 -16.72 -7.63
CA TRP A 6 24.29 -18.15 -7.92
C TRP A 6 22.97 -18.93 -7.94
N ILE A 7 22.09 -18.71 -6.93
CA ILE A 7 20.76 -19.34 -6.89
C ILE A 7 19.92 -18.89 -8.09
N ASN A 8 19.93 -17.59 -8.41
CA ASN A 8 19.19 -17.08 -9.57
C ASN A 8 19.63 -17.76 -10.88
N ASP A 9 20.93 -17.89 -11.08
CA ASP A 9 21.49 -18.52 -12.27
C ASP A 9 21.12 -20.02 -12.35
N ARG A 10 21.19 -20.75 -11.24
CA ARG A 10 20.72 -22.15 -11.19
C ARG A 10 19.23 -22.30 -11.49
N ILE A 11 18.40 -21.40 -10.99
CA ILE A 11 16.96 -21.39 -11.30
C ILE A 11 16.74 -21.09 -12.78
N LYS A 12 17.45 -20.10 -13.33
CA LYS A 12 17.38 -19.75 -14.77
C LYS A 12 17.80 -20.91 -15.66
N GLU A 13 18.89 -21.59 -15.33
CA GLU A 13 19.42 -22.72 -16.11
C GLU A 13 18.52 -23.96 -16.06
N ASN A 14 18.01 -24.33 -14.88
CA ASN A 14 17.31 -25.59 -14.69
C ASN A 14 15.81 -25.52 -14.98
N TYR A 15 15.18 -24.34 -14.77
CA TYR A 15 13.72 -24.20 -14.83
C TYR A 15 13.26 -23.12 -15.80
N GLY A 16 14.20 -22.33 -16.33
CA GLY A 16 13.86 -21.07 -16.98
C GLY A 16 13.34 -20.03 -15.98
N ARG A 17 13.62 -18.76 -16.22
CA ARG A 17 13.11 -17.67 -15.39
C ARG A 17 12.59 -16.56 -16.28
N ASP A 18 11.33 -16.21 -16.11
CA ASP A 18 10.74 -15.05 -16.78
C ASP A 18 10.62 -13.90 -15.79
N THR A 19 11.36 -12.85 -16.05
CA THR A 19 11.41 -11.62 -15.25
C THR A 19 10.74 -10.44 -15.96
N SER A 20 10.00 -10.69 -17.04
CA SER A 20 9.22 -9.62 -17.72
C SER A 20 8.19 -8.98 -16.80
N LEU A 21 7.68 -9.75 -15.84
CA LEU A 21 6.84 -9.30 -14.72
C LEU A 21 7.53 -9.67 -13.41
N ILE A 22 7.70 -8.69 -12.53
CA ILE A 22 8.29 -8.89 -11.20
C ILE A 22 7.37 -8.33 -10.12
N TYR A 23 7.28 -9.04 -9.00
CA TYR A 23 6.54 -8.59 -7.82
C TYR A 23 7.50 -8.02 -6.80
N TYR A 24 7.10 -6.93 -6.15
CA TYR A 24 7.83 -6.35 -5.02
C TYR A 24 6.90 -6.16 -3.83
N ASP A 25 7.31 -6.69 -2.70
CA ASP A 25 6.65 -6.44 -1.41
C ASP A 25 7.68 -6.25 -0.30
N VAL A 26 7.26 -5.55 0.75
CA VAL A 26 8.03 -5.35 1.98
C VAL A 26 7.34 -6.09 3.10
N THR A 27 8.09 -6.93 3.79
CA THR A 27 7.65 -7.55 5.03
C THR A 27 8.55 -7.14 6.19
N ASN A 28 8.13 -7.39 7.42
CA ASN A 28 8.96 -7.12 8.58
C ASN A 28 9.01 -8.35 9.49
N TYR A 29 10.16 -8.48 10.17
CA TYR A 29 10.41 -9.50 11.18
C TYR A 29 10.65 -8.78 12.50
N TYR A 30 9.93 -9.15 13.55
CA TYR A 30 10.17 -8.66 14.89
C TYR A 30 11.15 -9.59 15.62
N PHE A 31 11.80 -9.03 16.62
CA PHE A 31 12.72 -9.75 17.48
C PHE A 31 12.27 -9.59 18.95
N GLU A 32 12.28 -10.67 19.71
CA GLU A 32 11.89 -10.68 21.11
C GLU A 32 13.00 -10.08 22.01
N THR A 33 13.33 -8.82 21.74
CA THR A 33 14.27 -8.01 22.50
C THR A 33 13.77 -6.56 22.54
N GLU A 34 14.26 -5.80 23.51
CA GLU A 34 14.06 -4.34 23.57
C GLU A 34 15.27 -3.58 23.02
N GLU A 35 16.41 -4.25 22.83
CA GLU A 35 17.63 -3.64 22.31
C GLU A 35 17.46 -3.23 20.85
N GLN A 36 18.04 -2.09 20.51
CA GLN A 36 18.08 -1.56 19.16
C GLN A 36 19.52 -1.37 18.69
N ASN A 37 19.75 -1.53 17.40
CA ASN A 37 21.00 -1.23 16.73
C ASN A 37 20.72 -0.52 15.40
N ASP A 38 21.68 -0.42 14.50
CA ASP A 38 21.51 0.31 13.24
C ASP A 38 20.45 -0.32 12.31
N PHE A 39 20.21 -1.62 12.41
CA PHE A 39 19.20 -2.34 11.63
C PHE A 39 17.94 -2.64 12.42
N LEU A 40 18.11 -3.11 13.64
CA LEU A 40 17.02 -3.49 14.53
C LEU A 40 16.43 -2.24 15.18
N ARG A 41 15.35 -1.72 14.63
CA ARG A 41 14.70 -0.46 15.04
C ARG A 41 13.21 -0.65 15.32
N LYS A 42 12.69 0.12 16.27
CA LYS A 42 11.23 0.24 16.42
C LYS A 42 10.65 0.98 15.22
N GLY A 43 9.65 0.39 14.60
CA GLY A 43 8.98 0.90 13.39
C GLY A 43 7.52 0.50 13.34
N VAL A 44 6.90 0.63 12.17
CA VAL A 44 5.51 0.21 11.96
C VAL A 44 5.47 -1.31 11.78
N SER A 45 5.19 -2.03 12.87
CA SER A 45 5.02 -3.48 12.81
C SER A 45 3.68 -3.85 12.16
N LYS A 46 3.71 -4.73 11.17
CA LYS A 46 2.50 -5.30 10.54
C LYS A 46 1.68 -6.12 11.54
N GLU A 47 2.32 -6.65 12.57
CA GLU A 47 1.69 -7.43 13.64
C GLU A 47 1.31 -6.57 14.86
N HIS A 48 1.51 -5.24 14.78
CA HIS A 48 1.23 -4.29 15.87
C HIS A 48 1.99 -4.58 17.17
N ARG A 49 3.17 -5.19 17.08
CA ARG A 49 4.04 -5.48 18.23
C ARG A 49 4.92 -4.28 18.57
N PRO A 50 5.23 -4.05 19.85
CA PRO A 50 6.11 -2.97 20.29
C PRO A 50 7.60 -3.26 20.09
N ASN A 51 7.93 -4.48 19.72
CA ASN A 51 9.31 -4.96 19.57
C ASN A 51 10.01 -4.30 18.38
N PRO A 52 11.35 -4.17 18.43
CA PRO A 52 12.13 -3.78 17.27
C PRO A 52 11.98 -4.75 16.10
N ILE A 53 12.02 -4.21 14.89
CA ILE A 53 11.85 -4.95 13.66
C ILE A 53 13.00 -4.71 12.69
N ILE A 54 13.15 -5.62 11.72
CA ILE A 54 13.91 -5.44 10.49
C ILE A 54 12.93 -5.54 9.34
N GLN A 55 13.08 -4.71 8.32
CA GLN A 55 12.28 -4.80 7.10
C GLN A 55 13.05 -5.55 6.02
N MET A 56 12.33 -6.36 5.24
CA MET A 56 12.85 -7.07 4.08
C MET A 56 12.03 -6.71 2.84
N GLY A 57 12.68 -6.10 1.86
CA GLY A 57 12.13 -5.93 0.52
C GLY A 57 12.46 -7.15 -0.33
N LEU A 58 11.46 -7.82 -0.86
CA LEU A 58 11.59 -9.05 -1.65
C LEU A 58 11.12 -8.82 -3.08
N PHE A 59 11.97 -9.18 -4.05
CA PHE A 59 11.58 -9.33 -5.45
C PHE A 59 11.36 -10.78 -5.83
N MET A 60 10.27 -11.03 -6.54
CA MET A 60 9.89 -12.35 -7.07
C MET A 60 9.63 -12.23 -8.58
N ASP A 61 9.86 -13.30 -9.31
CA ASP A 61 9.49 -13.39 -10.73
C ASP A 61 7.97 -13.61 -10.91
N GLN A 62 7.52 -13.72 -12.16
CA GLN A 62 6.10 -13.92 -12.47
C GLN A 62 5.50 -15.20 -11.89
N ASN A 63 6.33 -16.20 -11.55
CA ASN A 63 5.92 -17.45 -10.93
C ASN A 63 5.97 -17.40 -9.40
N ALA A 64 6.18 -16.21 -8.82
CA ALA A 64 6.37 -15.97 -7.38
C ALA A 64 7.61 -16.67 -6.80
N ILE A 65 8.63 -16.96 -7.63
CA ILE A 65 9.91 -17.49 -7.16
C ILE A 65 10.82 -16.31 -6.80
N PRO A 66 11.41 -16.29 -5.59
CA PRO A 66 12.31 -15.21 -5.19
C PRO A 66 13.47 -15.00 -6.16
N ILE A 67 13.73 -13.75 -6.51
CA ILE A 67 14.90 -13.32 -7.27
C ILE A 67 15.97 -12.89 -6.28
N THR A 68 15.63 -11.95 -5.41
CA THR A 68 16.55 -11.37 -4.44
C THR A 68 15.78 -10.67 -3.33
N TYR A 69 16.46 -10.45 -2.21
CA TYR A 69 15.94 -9.62 -1.12
C TYR A 69 16.98 -8.60 -0.65
N GLU A 70 16.51 -7.57 0.01
CA GLU A 70 17.31 -6.55 0.68
C GLU A 70 16.75 -6.33 2.08
N LEU A 71 17.65 -6.16 3.06
CA LEU A 71 17.28 -5.83 4.43
C LEU A 71 17.43 -4.32 4.67
N PHE A 72 16.46 -3.75 5.39
CA PHE A 72 16.43 -2.34 5.74
C PHE A 72 16.21 -2.17 7.25
N PRO A 73 16.68 -1.06 7.84
CA PRO A 73 16.35 -0.71 9.21
C PRO A 73 14.82 -0.70 9.43
N GLY A 74 14.39 -1.18 10.60
CA GLY A 74 12.97 -1.36 10.92
C GLY A 74 12.13 -0.09 10.89
N ASN A 75 12.74 1.08 11.00
CA ASN A 75 12.07 2.39 10.89
C ASN A 75 12.09 2.98 9.48
N THR A 76 12.55 2.24 8.47
CA THR A 76 12.54 2.68 7.07
C THR A 76 11.09 2.70 6.56
N ASN A 77 10.71 3.78 5.86
CA ASN A 77 9.41 3.80 5.20
C ASN A 77 9.44 2.90 3.96
N ASP A 78 8.43 2.03 3.81
CA ASP A 78 8.35 1.04 2.73
C ASP A 78 8.59 1.64 1.34
N CYS A 79 8.05 2.82 1.06
CA CYS A 79 8.23 3.46 -0.24
C CYS A 79 9.69 3.84 -0.57
N LEU A 80 10.55 3.96 0.43
CA LEU A 80 11.96 4.29 0.25
C LEU A 80 12.82 3.05 -0.07
N THR A 81 12.31 1.85 0.17
CA THR A 81 13.03 0.59 -0.06
C THR A 81 13.04 0.18 -1.53
N TYR A 82 12.03 0.62 -2.29
CA TYR A 82 11.82 0.19 -3.68
C TYR A 82 12.95 0.60 -4.62
N ARG A 83 13.27 1.88 -4.72
CA ARG A 83 14.25 2.40 -5.69
C ARG A 83 15.66 1.84 -5.55
N PRO A 84 16.25 1.82 -4.33
CA PRO A 84 17.57 1.22 -4.15
C PRO A 84 17.59 -0.24 -4.58
N ASN A 85 16.59 -1.00 -4.15
CA ASN A 85 16.49 -2.42 -4.44
C ASN A 85 16.23 -2.69 -5.93
N PHE A 86 15.31 -1.94 -6.56
CA PHE A 86 15.04 -2.05 -7.99
C PHE A 86 16.26 -1.71 -8.85
N GLY A 87 16.98 -0.64 -8.53
CA GLY A 87 18.21 -0.27 -9.22
C GLY A 87 19.31 -1.33 -9.09
N ARG A 88 19.40 -1.97 -7.92
CA ARG A 88 20.35 -3.05 -7.68
C ARG A 88 20.03 -4.28 -8.52
N ILE A 89 18.78 -4.75 -8.52
CA ILE A 89 18.43 -5.97 -9.27
C ILE A 89 18.62 -5.80 -10.78
N LYS A 90 18.33 -4.63 -11.32
CA LYS A 90 18.54 -4.33 -12.74
C LYS A 90 20.02 -4.48 -13.13
N LYS A 91 20.93 -4.10 -12.24
CA LYS A 91 22.38 -4.20 -12.50
C LYS A 91 22.93 -5.61 -12.28
N GLN A 92 22.46 -6.30 -11.22
CA GLN A 92 23.04 -7.57 -10.80
C GLN A 92 22.55 -8.76 -11.61
N PHE A 93 21.32 -8.73 -12.06
CA PHE A 93 20.67 -9.88 -12.71
C PHE A 93 20.45 -9.69 -14.21
N ASP A 94 21.00 -8.61 -14.77
CA ASP A 94 20.88 -8.27 -16.20
C ASP A 94 19.42 -8.41 -16.70
N LEU A 95 18.52 -7.81 -15.95
CA LEU A 95 17.11 -7.81 -16.28
C LEU A 95 16.88 -6.78 -17.41
N GLY A 96 16.40 -7.24 -18.55
CA GLY A 96 15.89 -6.37 -19.62
C GLY A 96 14.70 -5.53 -19.14
N ARG A 97 13.83 -5.13 -20.04
CA ARG A 97 12.60 -4.41 -19.68
C ARG A 97 11.72 -5.25 -18.77
N VAL A 98 11.32 -4.69 -17.64
CA VAL A 98 10.44 -5.36 -16.66
C VAL A 98 9.17 -4.54 -16.40
N ILE A 99 8.11 -5.20 -15.94
CA ILE A 99 6.92 -4.58 -15.35
C ILE A 99 6.93 -4.92 -13.86
N SER A 100 7.09 -3.91 -13.01
CA SER A 100 7.08 -4.08 -11.56
C SER A 100 5.68 -3.97 -10.98
N VAL A 101 5.26 -4.97 -10.24
CA VAL A 101 3.97 -5.01 -9.52
C VAL A 101 4.22 -4.81 -8.05
N ALA A 102 3.55 -3.84 -7.45
CA ALA A 102 3.68 -3.56 -6.01
C ALA A 102 2.38 -3.01 -5.41
N ASP A 103 2.33 -3.00 -4.10
CA ASP A 103 1.18 -2.48 -3.36
C ASP A 103 1.12 -0.95 -3.38
N LYS A 104 0.07 -0.39 -2.77
CA LYS A 104 -0.16 1.07 -2.69
C LYS A 104 0.93 1.82 -1.92
N GLY A 105 1.67 1.15 -1.03
CA GLY A 105 2.77 1.74 -0.28
C GLY A 105 3.87 2.25 -1.19
N MET A 106 4.05 1.60 -2.34
CA MET A 106 5.06 1.97 -3.35
C MET A 106 4.61 3.08 -4.31
N THR A 107 3.33 3.49 -4.29
CA THR A 107 2.74 4.44 -5.25
C THR A 107 3.12 5.88 -4.93
N THR A 108 4.41 6.20 -5.04
CA THR A 108 4.93 7.56 -4.92
C THR A 108 5.37 8.09 -6.29
N GLY A 109 5.31 9.40 -6.48
CA GLY A 109 5.76 10.00 -7.73
C GLY A 109 7.23 9.69 -8.03
N ASP A 110 8.06 9.66 -6.99
CA ASP A 110 9.48 9.33 -7.13
C ASP A 110 9.70 7.88 -7.60
N ASN A 111 8.96 6.91 -7.06
CA ASN A 111 9.07 5.51 -7.46
C ASN A 111 8.56 5.30 -8.90
N ILE A 112 7.41 5.89 -9.23
CA ILE A 112 6.83 5.82 -10.57
C ILE A 112 7.80 6.43 -11.60
N TRP A 113 8.27 7.66 -11.34
CA TRP A 113 9.19 8.33 -12.25
C TRP A 113 10.49 7.55 -12.45
N TYR A 114 11.04 7.02 -11.35
CA TYR A 114 12.23 6.20 -11.41
C TYR A 114 12.04 4.99 -12.32
N THR A 115 10.93 4.28 -12.16
CA THR A 115 10.63 3.07 -12.95
C THR A 115 10.47 3.39 -14.44
N VAL A 116 9.63 4.35 -14.80
CA VAL A 116 9.37 4.64 -16.23
C VAL A 116 10.52 5.36 -16.94
N ASN A 117 11.47 5.89 -16.19
CA ASN A 117 12.60 6.65 -16.73
C ASN A 117 13.91 5.86 -16.75
N THR A 118 13.87 4.55 -16.56
CA THR A 118 15.02 3.69 -16.77
C THR A 118 15.40 3.66 -18.25
N PRO A 119 16.63 3.27 -18.60
CA PRO A 119 17.03 3.08 -20.01
C PRO A 119 16.11 2.12 -20.77
N ASP A 120 15.67 1.05 -20.12
CA ASP A 120 14.79 0.01 -20.70
C ASP A 120 13.32 0.41 -20.77
N LYS A 121 12.94 1.60 -20.24
CA LYS A 121 11.55 2.06 -20.17
C LYS A 121 10.67 1.04 -19.46
N ASP A 122 11.04 0.71 -18.24
CA ASP A 122 10.32 -0.23 -17.40
C ASP A 122 8.88 0.23 -17.15
N GLY A 123 8.00 -0.74 -16.90
CA GLY A 123 6.60 -0.49 -16.56
C GLY A 123 6.30 -0.73 -15.09
N TYR A 124 5.11 -0.32 -14.67
CA TYR A 124 4.64 -0.59 -13.33
C TYR A 124 3.14 -0.88 -13.27
N VAL A 125 2.75 -1.67 -12.28
CA VAL A 125 1.36 -1.89 -11.87
C VAL A 125 1.32 -1.70 -10.35
N PHE A 126 1.01 -0.49 -9.92
CA PHE A 126 0.91 -0.17 -8.49
C PHE A 126 -0.53 0.02 -8.09
N SER A 127 -0.93 -0.59 -6.98
CA SER A 127 -2.30 -0.46 -6.50
C SER A 127 -2.57 0.94 -5.94
N MET A 128 -3.81 1.40 -6.06
CA MET A 128 -4.26 2.68 -5.53
C MET A 128 -5.47 2.49 -4.62
N SER A 129 -5.60 3.36 -3.62
CA SER A 129 -6.76 3.37 -2.75
C SER A 129 -7.89 4.20 -3.36
N VAL A 130 -9.04 3.59 -3.56
CA VAL A 130 -10.27 4.31 -3.99
C VAL A 130 -10.70 5.36 -2.97
N ARG A 131 -10.53 5.09 -1.67
CA ARG A 131 -10.92 6.02 -0.59
C ARG A 131 -10.16 7.34 -0.65
N GLY A 132 -8.86 7.30 -1.02
CA GLY A 132 -8.01 8.48 -1.16
C GLY A 132 -8.04 9.13 -2.55
N ALA A 133 -8.81 8.59 -3.50
CA ALA A 133 -8.91 9.16 -4.84
C ALA A 133 -9.68 10.49 -4.85
N ASP A 134 -9.41 11.34 -5.84
CA ASP A 134 -10.17 12.55 -6.08
C ASP A 134 -11.63 12.25 -6.50
N LYS A 135 -12.47 13.28 -6.49
CA LYS A 135 -13.89 13.15 -6.80
C LYS A 135 -14.12 12.58 -8.21
N ALA A 136 -13.44 13.10 -9.22
CA ALA A 136 -13.63 12.67 -10.61
C ALA A 136 -13.28 11.18 -10.80
N THR A 137 -12.24 10.71 -10.12
CA THR A 137 -11.86 9.30 -10.10
C THR A 137 -12.88 8.44 -9.35
N LYS A 138 -13.41 8.92 -8.22
CA LYS A 138 -14.50 8.22 -7.50
C LYS A 138 -15.77 8.14 -8.33
N ASP A 139 -16.19 9.23 -8.95
CA ASP A 139 -17.36 9.27 -9.82
C ASP A 139 -17.21 8.31 -11.00
N TYR A 140 -16.02 8.26 -11.61
CA TYR A 140 -15.73 7.27 -12.65
C TYR A 140 -15.83 5.84 -12.14
N ILE A 141 -15.26 5.54 -10.96
CA ILE A 141 -15.27 4.20 -10.36
C ILE A 141 -16.70 3.76 -10.04
N LEU A 142 -17.52 4.65 -9.47
CA LEU A 142 -18.87 4.34 -9.02
C LEU A 142 -19.90 4.30 -10.16
N ASN A 143 -19.59 4.89 -11.31
CA ASN A 143 -20.44 4.77 -12.48
C ASN A 143 -20.39 3.32 -13.02
N GLU A 144 -21.53 2.65 -13.09
CA GLU A 144 -21.62 1.27 -13.55
C GLU A 144 -21.35 1.09 -15.04
N THR A 145 -21.45 2.15 -15.84
CA THR A 145 -21.22 2.10 -17.28
C THR A 145 -19.77 1.75 -17.62
N GLY A 146 -19.58 0.84 -18.57
CA GLY A 146 -18.26 0.45 -19.08
C GLY A 146 -17.58 -0.65 -18.29
N TYR A 147 -18.24 -1.25 -17.29
CA TYR A 147 -17.74 -2.46 -16.68
C TYR A 147 -17.99 -3.67 -17.55
N GLU A 148 -16.96 -4.49 -17.72
CA GLU A 148 -17.00 -5.79 -18.37
C GLU A 148 -16.92 -6.88 -17.29
N TRP A 149 -17.83 -7.85 -17.33
CA TRP A 149 -17.81 -9.00 -16.45
C TRP A 149 -16.79 -10.03 -16.91
N LEU A 150 -16.01 -10.54 -15.97
CA LEU A 150 -15.10 -11.66 -16.14
C LEU A 150 -15.65 -12.84 -15.33
N GLY A 151 -16.47 -13.67 -15.95
CA GLY A 151 -17.26 -14.64 -15.22
C GLY A 151 -18.37 -13.97 -14.41
N THR A 152 -18.77 -14.59 -13.31
CA THR A 152 -19.88 -14.12 -12.44
C THR A 152 -19.42 -13.31 -11.24
N GLU A 153 -18.14 -13.38 -10.87
CA GLU A 153 -17.64 -12.85 -9.60
C GLU A 153 -16.80 -11.60 -9.73
N TYR A 154 -16.38 -11.27 -10.96
CA TYR A 154 -15.45 -10.18 -11.21
C TYR A 154 -15.95 -9.26 -12.32
N LYS A 155 -15.77 -7.97 -12.13
CA LYS A 155 -15.94 -6.99 -13.22
C LYS A 155 -14.80 -6.00 -13.22
N ARG A 156 -14.43 -5.51 -14.40
CA ARG A 156 -13.38 -4.52 -14.57
C ARG A 156 -13.78 -3.46 -15.57
N LYS A 157 -13.17 -2.30 -15.46
CA LYS A 157 -13.11 -1.30 -16.52
C LYS A 157 -11.77 -0.59 -16.51
N SER A 158 -11.42 0.04 -17.61
CA SER A 158 -10.17 0.77 -17.69
C SER A 158 -10.32 2.05 -18.50
N ARG A 159 -9.42 3.00 -18.24
CA ARG A 159 -9.28 4.22 -19.02
C ARG A 159 -7.82 4.61 -19.15
N LYS A 160 -7.47 5.33 -20.23
CA LYS A 160 -6.23 6.12 -20.27
C LYS A 160 -6.41 7.31 -19.34
N CYS A 161 -5.47 7.55 -18.46
CA CYS A 161 -5.53 8.59 -17.45
C CYS A 161 -4.14 9.18 -17.22
N PRO A 162 -3.66 10.03 -18.14
CA PRO A 162 -2.40 10.73 -17.92
C PRO A 162 -2.44 11.48 -16.58
N ARG A 163 -1.38 11.34 -15.79
CA ARG A 163 -1.33 11.90 -14.45
C ARG A 163 -0.09 12.76 -14.25
N THR A 164 -0.27 13.90 -13.60
CA THR A 164 0.84 14.71 -13.12
C THR A 164 1.27 14.21 -11.75
N ILE A 165 2.53 13.85 -11.62
CA ILE A 165 3.15 13.39 -10.38
C ILE A 165 4.19 14.42 -9.89
N TRP A 166 4.43 14.43 -8.58
CA TRP A 166 5.50 15.20 -7.98
C TRP A 166 6.72 14.32 -7.78
N VAL A 167 7.86 14.80 -8.26
CA VAL A 167 9.14 14.10 -8.20
C VAL A 167 10.16 14.99 -7.50
N THR A 168 10.96 14.38 -6.64
CA THR A 168 12.04 15.06 -5.93
C THR A 168 13.32 14.98 -6.77
N THR A 169 13.89 16.13 -7.12
CA THR A 169 15.16 16.18 -7.86
C THR A 169 16.34 15.85 -6.94
N ALA A 170 17.52 15.64 -7.53
CA ALA A 170 18.76 15.45 -6.77
C ALA A 170 19.10 16.63 -5.84
N SER A 171 18.65 17.84 -6.17
CA SER A 171 18.79 19.04 -5.32
C SER A 171 17.71 19.18 -4.25
N GLY A 172 16.81 18.19 -4.09
CA GLY A 172 15.72 18.21 -3.11
C GLY A 172 14.49 19.04 -3.54
N LYS A 173 14.52 19.71 -4.70
CA LYS A 173 13.37 20.45 -5.20
C LYS A 173 12.30 19.51 -5.73
N LYS A 174 11.03 19.82 -5.46
CA LYS A 174 9.88 19.13 -6.07
C LYS A 174 9.57 19.72 -7.43
N MET A 175 9.38 18.85 -8.41
CA MET A 175 8.96 19.24 -9.75
C MET A 175 7.79 18.35 -10.23
N ARG A 176 6.98 18.90 -11.12
CA ARG A 176 5.88 18.16 -11.76
C ARG A 176 6.41 17.40 -12.96
N LYS A 177 6.00 16.15 -13.08
CA LYS A 177 6.23 15.30 -14.27
C LYS A 177 4.90 14.70 -14.70
N GLN A 178 4.71 14.60 -15.99
CA GLN A 178 3.53 13.93 -16.55
C GLN A 178 3.91 12.49 -16.92
N VAL A 179 3.05 11.57 -16.57
CA VAL A 179 3.18 10.15 -16.91
C VAL A 179 1.91 9.68 -17.59
N ASP A 180 2.09 8.85 -18.62
CA ASP A 180 0.97 8.18 -19.28
C ASP A 180 0.60 6.94 -18.49
N GLU A 181 -0.59 6.97 -17.90
CA GLU A 181 -1.11 5.86 -17.10
C GLU A 181 -2.37 5.28 -17.72
N LYS A 182 -2.55 3.99 -17.54
CA LYS A 182 -3.83 3.31 -17.70
C LYS A 182 -4.34 2.95 -16.32
N GLN A 183 -5.51 3.48 -15.94
CA GLN A 183 -6.20 3.06 -14.74
C GLN A 183 -7.05 1.84 -15.05
N VAL A 184 -6.88 0.80 -14.25
CA VAL A 184 -7.70 -0.41 -14.29
C VAL A 184 -8.46 -0.50 -12.97
N ILE A 185 -9.77 -0.47 -13.06
CA ILE A 185 -10.66 -0.62 -11.91
C ILE A 185 -11.17 -2.07 -11.91
N PHE A 186 -11.03 -2.68 -10.76
CA PHE A 186 -11.38 -4.07 -10.56
C PHE A 186 -12.34 -4.19 -9.37
N TRP A 187 -13.43 -4.89 -9.55
CA TRP A 187 -14.37 -5.21 -8.50
C TRP A 187 -14.49 -6.73 -8.36
N SER A 188 -14.61 -7.21 -7.15
CA SER A 188 -14.76 -8.62 -6.84
C SER A 188 -15.88 -8.80 -5.81
N GLU A 189 -16.79 -9.74 -6.05
CA GLU A 189 -17.85 -10.05 -5.12
C GLU A 189 -17.33 -10.49 -3.75
N LYS A 190 -16.29 -11.31 -3.73
CA LYS A 190 -15.62 -11.75 -2.50
C LYS A 190 -15.19 -10.58 -1.63
N TYR A 191 -14.50 -9.58 -2.23
CA TYR A 191 -14.06 -8.39 -1.48
C TYR A 191 -15.22 -7.48 -1.10
N ALA A 192 -16.26 -7.39 -1.93
CA ALA A 192 -17.46 -6.61 -1.60
C ALA A 192 -18.20 -7.20 -0.39
N ARG A 193 -18.37 -8.52 -0.34
CA ARG A 193 -18.96 -9.24 0.82
C ARG A 193 -18.14 -9.02 2.09
N ARG A 194 -16.81 -9.15 2.00
CA ARG A 194 -15.91 -8.89 3.13
C ARG A 194 -16.02 -7.46 3.63
N ALA A 195 -15.94 -6.48 2.74
CA ALA A 195 -16.05 -5.07 3.10
C ALA A 195 -17.43 -4.71 3.70
N LYS A 196 -18.50 -5.38 3.24
CA LYS A 196 -19.84 -5.26 3.81
C LYS A 196 -19.86 -5.79 5.24
N ALA A 197 -19.36 -6.99 5.49
CA ALA A 197 -19.31 -7.59 6.82
C ALA A 197 -18.48 -6.73 7.82
N GLU A 198 -17.31 -6.24 7.39
CA GLU A 198 -16.46 -5.36 8.20
C GLU A 198 -17.18 -4.03 8.54
N ARG A 199 -17.93 -3.46 7.60
CA ARG A 199 -18.73 -2.25 7.83
C ARG A 199 -19.89 -2.51 8.79
N GLU A 200 -20.61 -3.61 8.61
CA GLU A 200 -21.72 -4.00 9.50
C GLU A 200 -21.25 -4.22 10.94
N ALA A 201 -20.12 -4.93 11.11
CA ALA A 201 -19.50 -5.11 12.42
C ALA A 201 -19.10 -3.76 13.07
N THR A 202 -18.54 -2.84 12.27
CA THR A 202 -18.18 -1.51 12.74
C THR A 202 -19.40 -0.69 13.13
N LEU A 203 -20.50 -0.78 12.37
CA LEU A 203 -21.75 -0.10 12.69
C LEU A 203 -22.43 -0.71 13.92
N ALA A 204 -22.39 -2.03 14.10
CA ALA A 204 -22.88 -2.70 15.29
C ALA A 204 -22.13 -2.20 16.54
N LYS A 205 -20.79 -2.14 16.46
CA LYS A 205 -19.95 -1.57 17.52
C LYS A 205 -20.30 -0.10 17.81
N ALA A 206 -20.55 0.72 16.78
CA ALA A 206 -20.94 2.11 16.95
C ALA A 206 -22.29 2.24 17.67
N ARG A 207 -23.28 1.38 17.33
CA ARG A 207 -24.59 1.34 18.01
C ARG A 207 -24.45 0.93 19.47
N ASP A 208 -23.63 -0.07 19.77
CA ASP A 208 -23.34 -0.48 21.14
C ASP A 208 -22.74 0.65 21.98
N LEU A 209 -21.74 1.36 21.42
CA LEU A 209 -21.15 2.54 22.07
C LEU A 209 -22.16 3.68 22.28
N THR A 210 -23.17 3.80 21.44
CA THR A 210 -24.25 4.77 21.61
C THR A 210 -25.21 4.34 22.74
N ALA A 211 -25.51 3.03 22.82
CA ALA A 211 -26.34 2.47 23.88
C ALA A 211 -25.64 2.48 25.25
N HIS A 212 -24.31 2.35 25.26
CA HIS A 212 -23.49 2.29 26.48
C HIS A 212 -22.38 3.37 26.48
N PRO A 213 -22.72 4.67 26.62
CA PRO A 213 -21.75 5.77 26.47
C PRO A 213 -20.56 5.69 27.42
N GLY A 214 -20.77 5.10 28.63
CA GLY A 214 -19.71 4.90 29.63
C GLY A 214 -18.58 3.98 29.17
N SER A 215 -18.81 3.12 28.16
CA SER A 215 -17.82 2.23 27.61
C SER A 215 -16.94 2.89 26.53
N TYR A 216 -17.19 4.16 26.17
CA TYR A 216 -16.44 4.87 25.14
C TYR A 216 -15.02 5.23 25.60
N THR A 217 -14.05 4.52 25.07
CA THR A 217 -12.62 4.78 25.26
C THR A 217 -11.92 4.84 23.90
N ARG A 218 -10.66 5.25 23.86
CA ARG A 218 -9.86 5.21 22.64
C ARG A 218 -9.76 3.79 22.06
N ALA A 219 -9.63 2.78 22.91
CA ALA A 219 -9.55 1.38 22.49
C ALA A 219 -10.90 0.84 22.01
N THR A 220 -11.97 1.06 22.76
CA THR A 220 -13.32 0.56 22.41
C THR A 220 -13.92 1.27 21.21
N SER A 221 -13.59 2.54 20.97
CA SER A 221 -14.08 3.32 19.83
C SER A 221 -13.27 3.12 18.53
N TYR A 222 -12.15 2.38 18.57
CA TYR A 222 -11.33 2.18 17.39
C TYR A 222 -12.14 1.62 16.20
N GLY A 223 -12.04 2.29 15.06
CA GLY A 223 -12.81 1.99 13.84
C GLY A 223 -14.24 2.51 13.85
N ALA A 224 -14.92 2.57 15.01
CA ALA A 224 -16.29 3.06 15.15
C ALA A 224 -16.37 4.59 15.42
N ALA A 225 -15.28 5.23 15.84
CA ALA A 225 -15.22 6.65 16.16
C ALA A 225 -15.65 7.59 15.02
N LYS A 226 -15.58 7.16 13.78
CA LYS A 226 -16.08 7.91 12.61
C LYS A 226 -17.62 7.98 12.53
N TYR A 227 -18.33 7.12 13.26
CA TYR A 227 -19.79 7.07 13.30
C TYR A 227 -20.38 7.53 14.62
N VAL A 228 -19.55 7.68 15.68
CA VAL A 228 -19.99 8.06 17.02
C VAL A 228 -19.06 9.14 17.55
N LYS A 229 -19.61 10.26 17.97
CA LYS A 229 -18.86 11.35 18.61
C LYS A 229 -19.30 11.44 20.07
N LYS A 230 -18.32 11.44 20.99
CA LYS A 230 -18.58 11.77 22.40
C LYS A 230 -18.80 13.28 22.50
N ILE A 231 -19.91 13.67 23.09
CA ILE A 231 -20.23 15.07 23.36
C ILE A 231 -20.13 15.25 24.87
N ASP A 232 -19.31 16.20 25.32
CA ASP A 232 -19.23 16.59 26.72
C ASP A 232 -20.33 17.62 27.00
N TYR A 233 -21.06 17.39 28.07
CA TYR A 233 -22.17 18.26 28.51
C TYR A 233 -22.08 18.51 30.00
N ASP A 234 -22.59 19.66 30.44
CA ASP A 234 -22.75 19.98 31.85
C ASP A 234 -23.81 19.05 32.46
N LYS A 235 -23.42 18.33 33.51
CA LYS A 235 -24.31 17.37 34.15
C LYS A 235 -25.45 18.02 34.96
N GLN A 236 -25.31 19.32 35.32
CA GLN A 236 -26.32 20.04 36.10
C GLN A 236 -27.30 20.75 35.18
N THR A 237 -26.84 21.36 34.11
CA THR A 237 -27.68 22.15 33.22
C THR A 237 -28.10 21.36 31.94
N GLY A 238 -27.40 20.27 31.61
CA GLY A 238 -27.62 19.53 30.38
C GLY A 238 -27.06 20.22 29.14
N GLU A 239 -26.40 21.37 29.29
CA GLU A 239 -25.85 22.13 28.16
C GLU A 239 -24.59 21.47 27.58
N ILE A 240 -24.46 21.47 26.24
CA ILE A 240 -23.29 20.95 25.53
C ILE A 240 -22.11 21.89 25.72
N LEU A 241 -21.04 21.43 26.39
CA LEU A 241 -19.88 22.22 26.80
C LEU A 241 -18.94 22.55 25.59
N THR A 242 -19.01 21.83 24.53
CA THR A 242 -18.20 22.07 23.31
C THR A 242 -19.03 21.88 22.06
N ALA A 243 -19.44 22.99 21.48
CA ALA A 243 -19.85 23.04 20.07
C ALA A 243 -18.58 23.09 19.18
N SER A 244 -17.82 22.00 19.11
CA SER A 244 -16.86 21.92 18.02
C SER A 244 -17.61 21.55 16.76
N SER A 245 -17.64 22.50 15.83
CA SER A 245 -18.12 22.46 14.47
C SER A 245 -18.39 21.04 13.92
N VAL A 246 -19.64 20.79 13.62
CA VAL A 246 -20.03 19.76 12.66
C VAL A 246 -19.32 20.14 11.36
N LEU A 247 -18.34 19.36 10.99
CA LEU A 247 -17.80 19.42 9.63
C LEU A 247 -18.79 18.67 8.76
N ASP A 248 -19.43 19.41 7.86
CA ASP A 248 -20.21 18.91 6.76
C ASP A 248 -19.46 17.95 5.84
#